data_b6a5389c62be167cd5bcdc1df06f0c4c
#
_entry.id   b6a5389c62be167cd5bcdc1df06f0c4c
#
_cell.length_a   1.000
_cell.length_b   1.000
_cell.length_c   1.000
_cell.angle_alpha   90.00
_cell.angle_beta   90.00
_cell.angle_gamma   90.00
#
_symmetry.space_group_name_H-M   'P 1'
#
loop_
_entity.id
_entity.type
_entity.pdbx_description
1 polymer ?
#
loop_
_entity_poly.entity_id
_entity_poly.type
_entity_poly.pdbx_seq_one_letter_code
_entity_poly.pdbx_strand_id
1 'polypeptide(L)'
;TFKILSGAIHYFRIPPCDWEHSLYNLKALGFNTVETYVPWNLHEPQKGEFHFEGILDLERFLTIAQDLGLYAIVRPSPYICAEWEFGGFPSWLLREPIHIRRNEIAYLEHVADYYDVLMKRIVPHQLNNGGNILMIQIENEYGSFGEEKEYLRAIRDLMIKRGVTVPFFTSDGPWRATLRAGSMIEDDILVTGNFGSKAKDNFNSMKQFFKEYDKNWPLMCMEFWDGWFNRWKEPIIQRDPQELAEAVKEVLEQGSINLYMFHGGTNFGFMNGCSARGVIDLPQITSYDYGAPLDEQGNPTEKYYALRKMIHDNYPEIKQLDPVIKPTIEKKKISLTNKVSLFATLDTISQPVQSKYPKTMEELGQNTGYLLYRTMIERDAEEERLRVIDGRDRS
;
A
#
# COMPACT_ATOMS: atom_id res chain seq x y z
N THR A 1 -25.22 -12.41 9.56
CA THR A 1 -23.77 -12.47 9.21
C THR A 1 -23.51 -11.40 8.17
N PHE A 2 -22.53 -10.56 8.37
CA PHE A 2 -22.12 -9.54 7.40
C PHE A 2 -20.95 -10.09 6.58
N LYS A 3 -21.08 -10.11 5.24
CA LYS A 3 -20.01 -10.51 4.32
C LYS A 3 -19.32 -9.25 3.79
N ILE A 4 -18.02 -9.18 3.97
CA ILE A 4 -17.22 -8.07 3.46
C ILE A 4 -16.88 -8.34 1.99
N LEU A 5 -17.32 -7.43 1.14
CA LEU A 5 -16.96 -7.33 -0.29
C LEU A 5 -16.18 -6.03 -0.44
N SER A 6 -14.87 -6.12 -0.37
CA SER A 6 -13.96 -4.98 -0.31
C SER A 6 -13.07 -4.90 -1.52
N GLY A 7 -12.63 -3.69 -1.85
CA GLY A 7 -11.60 -3.45 -2.83
C GLY A 7 -10.60 -2.41 -2.35
N ALA A 8 -9.32 -2.65 -2.62
CA ALA A 8 -8.23 -1.77 -2.25
C ALA A 8 -8.16 -0.56 -3.21
N ILE A 9 -8.25 0.62 -2.63
CA ILE A 9 -8.10 1.92 -3.31
C ILE A 9 -7.19 2.76 -2.43
N HIS A 10 -5.94 2.95 -2.86
CA HIS A 10 -4.97 3.73 -2.12
C HIS A 10 -5.14 5.22 -2.46
N TYR A 11 -5.74 6.01 -1.54
CA TYR A 11 -6.02 7.43 -1.77
C TYR A 11 -4.80 8.22 -2.25
N PHE A 12 -3.61 7.90 -1.75
CA PHE A 12 -2.35 8.55 -2.09
C PHE A 12 -1.80 8.21 -3.50
N ARG A 13 -2.44 7.28 -4.22
CA ARG A 13 -2.13 6.90 -5.61
C ARG A 13 -3.13 7.46 -6.62
N ILE A 14 -4.12 8.22 -6.17
CA ILE A 14 -5.23 8.71 -7.00
C ILE A 14 -5.42 10.21 -6.72
N PRO A 15 -5.53 11.06 -7.74
CA PRO A 15 -5.83 12.47 -7.53
C PRO A 15 -7.13 12.65 -6.72
N PRO A 16 -7.19 13.60 -5.76
CA PRO A 16 -8.38 13.79 -4.91
C PRO A 16 -9.68 14.05 -5.64
N CYS A 17 -9.62 14.63 -6.84
CA CYS A 17 -10.80 14.84 -7.69
C CYS A 17 -11.38 13.54 -8.25
N ASP A 18 -10.66 12.45 -8.19
CA ASP A 18 -11.03 11.13 -8.73
C ASP A 18 -11.43 10.13 -7.65
N TRP A 19 -11.28 10.46 -6.35
CA TRP A 19 -11.64 9.55 -5.27
C TRP A 19 -13.09 9.13 -5.29
N GLU A 20 -14.01 10.10 -5.44
CA GLU A 20 -15.45 9.81 -5.49
C GLU A 20 -15.80 8.90 -6.68
N HIS A 21 -15.19 9.13 -7.85
CA HIS A 21 -15.38 8.31 -9.03
C HIS A 21 -14.97 6.86 -8.80
N SER A 22 -13.80 6.64 -8.23
CA SER A 22 -13.28 5.29 -7.95
C SER A 22 -14.11 4.56 -6.89
N LEU A 23 -14.45 5.25 -5.81
CA LEU A 23 -15.29 4.73 -4.73
C LEU A 23 -16.72 4.44 -5.22
N TYR A 24 -17.27 5.30 -6.08
CA TYR A 24 -18.59 5.05 -6.68
C TYR A 24 -18.57 3.80 -7.56
N ASN A 25 -17.53 3.59 -8.39
CA ASN A 25 -17.42 2.41 -9.23
C ASN A 25 -17.23 1.13 -8.41
N LEU A 26 -16.58 1.20 -7.24
CA LEU A 26 -16.53 0.09 -6.29
C LEU A 26 -17.93 -0.27 -5.79
N LYS A 27 -18.70 0.73 -5.35
CA LYS A 27 -20.09 0.56 -4.93
C LYS A 27 -20.96 0.06 -6.08
N ALA A 28 -20.77 0.58 -7.30
CA ALA A 28 -21.56 0.20 -8.48
C ALA A 28 -21.36 -1.27 -8.87
N LEU A 29 -20.19 -1.85 -8.59
CA LEU A 29 -19.95 -3.29 -8.73
C LEU A 29 -20.78 -4.13 -7.72
N GLY A 30 -21.28 -3.53 -6.65
CA GLY A 30 -22.01 -4.17 -5.56
C GLY A 30 -21.15 -4.43 -4.32
N PHE A 31 -19.98 -3.85 -4.26
CA PHE A 31 -19.08 -3.94 -3.10
C PHE A 31 -19.56 -2.99 -1.99
N ASN A 32 -19.25 -3.33 -0.75
CA ASN A 32 -19.75 -2.63 0.43
C ASN A 32 -18.64 -1.99 1.29
N THR A 33 -17.38 -2.24 0.96
CA THR A 33 -16.24 -1.82 1.77
C THR A 33 -15.10 -1.38 0.87
N VAL A 34 -14.39 -0.32 1.24
CA VAL A 34 -13.11 0.05 0.66
C VAL A 34 -11.98 -0.25 1.63
N GLU A 35 -10.81 -0.63 1.12
CA GLU A 35 -9.60 -0.78 1.90
C GLU A 35 -8.58 0.26 1.47
N THR A 36 -7.80 0.79 2.41
CA THR A 36 -6.63 1.60 2.12
C THR A 36 -5.52 1.44 3.15
N TYR A 37 -4.29 1.48 2.66
CA TYR A 37 -3.11 1.72 3.50
C TYR A 37 -2.96 3.20 3.85
N VAL A 38 -2.11 3.48 4.84
CA VAL A 38 -1.66 4.84 5.19
C VAL A 38 -0.13 4.86 5.17
N PRO A 39 0.53 5.51 4.19
CA PRO A 39 1.98 5.49 4.06
C PRO A 39 2.63 6.52 5.00
N TRP A 40 3.40 6.06 5.97
CA TRP A 40 4.05 6.92 6.94
C TRP A 40 4.99 7.95 6.29
N ASN A 41 5.77 7.53 5.27
CA ASN A 41 6.73 8.41 4.60
C ASN A 41 6.14 9.64 3.90
N LEU A 42 4.86 9.57 3.48
CA LEU A 42 4.17 10.73 2.93
C LEU A 42 3.60 11.64 4.00
N HIS A 43 3.15 11.05 5.10
CA HIS A 43 2.54 11.81 6.19
C HIS A 43 3.57 12.44 7.13
N GLU A 44 4.79 11.90 7.20
CA GLU A 44 5.90 12.43 7.97
C GLU A 44 7.21 12.34 7.17
N PRO A 45 7.34 13.09 6.06
CA PRO A 45 8.53 13.05 5.21
C PRO A 45 9.79 13.54 5.90
N GLN A 46 9.68 14.41 6.87
CA GLN A 46 10.73 14.82 7.80
C GLN A 46 10.24 14.59 9.23
N LYS A 47 11.12 14.19 10.13
CA LYS A 47 10.79 13.88 11.51
C LYS A 47 10.08 15.07 12.19
N GLY A 48 8.85 14.84 12.63
CA GLY A 48 8.00 15.84 13.28
C GLY A 48 7.23 16.76 12.32
N GLU A 49 7.38 16.63 11.00
CA GLU A 49 6.64 17.40 10.00
C GLU A 49 5.52 16.56 9.40
N PHE A 50 4.28 16.86 9.78
CA PHE A 50 3.13 16.05 9.39
C PHE A 50 2.26 16.72 8.32
N HIS A 51 1.87 15.94 7.30
CA HIS A 51 1.05 16.38 6.17
C HIS A 51 -0.20 15.52 6.00
N PHE A 52 -1.36 16.17 6.00
CA PHE A 52 -2.68 15.53 5.83
C PHE A 52 -3.60 16.39 4.93
N GLU A 53 -3.04 16.99 3.89
CA GLU A 53 -3.74 17.89 2.98
C GLU A 53 -3.64 17.38 1.53
N GLY A 54 -4.54 17.84 0.68
CA GLY A 54 -4.52 17.52 -0.75
C GLY A 54 -4.66 16.02 -0.99
N ILE A 55 -3.69 15.40 -1.66
CA ILE A 55 -3.68 13.95 -1.92
C ILE A 55 -3.50 13.12 -0.64
N LEU A 56 -3.09 13.73 0.46
CA LEU A 56 -2.89 13.08 1.76
C LEU A 56 -4.06 13.29 2.73
N ASP A 57 -5.18 13.85 2.29
CA ASP A 57 -6.37 14.07 3.10
C ASP A 57 -7.17 12.77 3.29
N LEU A 58 -6.67 11.92 4.20
CA LEU A 58 -7.28 10.64 4.57
C LEU A 58 -8.70 10.81 5.10
N GLU A 59 -8.94 11.84 5.91
CA GLU A 59 -10.26 12.07 6.55
C GLU A 59 -11.31 12.38 5.48
N ARG A 60 -10.97 13.19 4.48
CA ARG A 60 -11.84 13.45 3.32
C ARG A 60 -12.10 12.20 2.50
N PHE A 61 -11.09 11.37 2.25
CA PHE A 61 -11.29 10.10 1.53
C PHE A 61 -12.26 9.17 2.27
N LEU A 62 -12.10 9.03 3.59
CA LEU A 62 -13.00 8.23 4.44
C LEU A 62 -14.42 8.81 4.47
N THR A 63 -14.55 10.13 4.51
CA THR A 63 -15.86 10.83 4.48
C THR A 63 -16.57 10.56 3.15
N ILE A 64 -15.90 10.69 2.00
CA ILE A 64 -16.49 10.39 0.68
C ILE A 64 -16.95 8.92 0.63
N ALA A 65 -16.15 7.98 1.14
CA ALA A 65 -16.55 6.58 1.23
C ALA A 65 -17.82 6.40 2.09
N GLN A 66 -17.90 7.08 3.24
CA GLN A 66 -19.06 7.06 4.12
C GLN A 66 -20.30 7.63 3.45
N ASP A 67 -20.18 8.76 2.78
CA ASP A 67 -21.31 9.42 2.06
C ASP A 67 -21.86 8.54 0.94
N LEU A 68 -21.00 7.77 0.30
CA LEU A 68 -21.38 6.72 -0.65
C LEU A 68 -21.98 5.47 0.03
N GLY A 69 -21.98 5.38 1.36
CA GLY A 69 -22.45 4.22 2.12
C GLY A 69 -21.51 3.02 2.07
N LEU A 70 -20.21 3.27 1.87
CA LEU A 70 -19.16 2.26 1.97
C LEU A 70 -18.58 2.22 3.39
N TYR A 71 -18.36 1.04 3.89
CA TYR A 71 -17.48 0.81 5.04
C TYR A 71 -16.01 0.95 4.62
N ALA A 72 -15.12 1.05 5.60
CA ALA A 72 -13.69 1.14 5.36
C ALA A 72 -12.90 0.13 6.20
N ILE A 73 -11.82 -0.37 5.63
CA ILE A 73 -10.76 -1.09 6.34
C ILE A 73 -9.50 -0.22 6.22
N VAL A 74 -8.87 0.07 7.34
CA VAL A 74 -7.65 0.90 7.37
C VAL A 74 -6.47 0.06 7.81
N ARG A 75 -5.38 0.18 7.05
CA ARG A 75 -4.12 -0.52 7.31
C ARG A 75 -3.03 0.53 7.60
N PRO A 76 -2.90 0.98 8.88
CA PRO A 76 -2.24 2.23 9.22
C PRO A 76 -0.73 2.15 9.35
N SER A 77 -0.09 1.10 8.88
CA SER A 77 1.37 0.94 9.01
C SER A 77 1.79 0.41 10.41
N PRO A 78 3.07 0.46 10.82
CA PRO A 78 4.16 1.29 10.28
C PRO A 78 4.75 0.85 8.94
N TYR A 79 4.63 -0.42 8.54
CA TYR A 79 5.06 -0.97 7.26
C TYR A 79 3.85 -1.31 6.40
N ILE A 80 3.84 -0.90 5.14
CA ILE A 80 2.73 -1.18 4.21
C ILE A 80 3.10 -2.12 3.07
N CYS A 81 4.38 -2.35 2.79
CA CYS A 81 4.84 -3.04 1.58
C CYS A 81 4.37 -2.33 0.31
N ALA A 82 3.31 -2.79 -0.29
CA ALA A 82 2.51 -2.15 -1.34
C ALA A 82 3.30 -1.68 -2.56
N GLU A 83 4.47 -2.26 -2.82
CA GLU A 83 5.42 -1.82 -3.86
C GLU A 83 5.64 -0.29 -3.81
N TRP A 84 5.64 0.24 -2.60
CA TRP A 84 5.84 1.64 -2.27
C TRP A 84 7.26 1.88 -1.76
N GLU A 85 7.79 3.08 -1.99
CA GLU A 85 9.14 3.45 -1.58
C GLU A 85 9.38 3.14 -0.10
N PHE A 86 10.45 2.39 0.18
CA PHE A 86 10.86 1.90 1.49
C PHE A 86 9.74 1.22 2.28
N GLY A 87 8.76 0.59 1.58
CA GLY A 87 7.59 -0.03 2.22
C GLY A 87 6.75 0.91 3.07
N GLY A 88 6.79 2.19 2.76
CA GLY A 88 6.06 3.25 3.47
C GLY A 88 6.79 3.84 4.68
N PHE A 89 7.98 3.39 5.01
CA PHE A 89 8.78 4.02 6.06
C PHE A 89 9.37 5.36 5.60
N PRO A 90 9.44 6.37 6.46
CA PRO A 90 10.17 7.58 6.16
C PRO A 90 11.69 7.34 6.17
N SER A 91 12.40 7.87 5.19
CA SER A 91 13.83 7.65 5.00
C SER A 91 14.69 8.19 6.14
N TRP A 92 14.19 9.18 6.89
CA TRP A 92 14.92 9.72 8.05
C TRP A 92 15.16 8.68 9.16
N LEU A 93 14.38 7.59 9.22
CA LEU A 93 14.63 6.46 10.14
C LEU A 93 16.00 5.80 9.88
N LEU A 94 16.53 5.85 8.65
CA LEU A 94 17.84 5.30 8.32
C LEU A 94 19.02 6.08 8.94
N ARG A 95 18.77 7.29 9.45
CA ARG A 95 19.77 8.07 10.20
C ARG A 95 19.84 7.72 11.69
N GLU A 96 18.83 7.01 12.16
CA GLU A 96 18.75 6.63 13.58
C GLU A 96 19.42 5.24 13.78
N PRO A 97 20.10 5.01 14.88
CA PRO A 97 20.73 3.70 15.17
C PRO A 97 19.70 2.71 15.70
N ILE A 98 18.68 2.40 14.91
CA ILE A 98 17.53 1.57 15.27
C ILE A 98 17.35 0.41 14.29
N HIS A 99 16.65 -0.63 14.75
CA HIS A 99 16.16 -1.72 13.91
C HIS A 99 14.66 -1.62 13.74
N ILE A 100 14.22 -1.35 12.53
CA ILE A 100 12.80 -1.27 12.20
C ILE A 100 12.11 -2.64 12.25
N ARG A 101 10.78 -2.65 12.45
CA ARG A 101 9.94 -3.85 12.54
C ARG A 101 10.36 -4.82 13.64
N ARG A 102 10.81 -4.28 14.78
CA ARG A 102 11.23 -5.04 15.97
C ARG A 102 10.73 -4.42 17.25
N ASN A 103 10.71 -5.21 18.31
CA ASN A 103 10.39 -4.75 19.66
C ASN A 103 11.56 -3.97 20.28
N GLU A 104 11.93 -2.88 19.64
CA GLU A 104 13.00 -1.97 20.07
C GLU A 104 12.39 -0.65 20.53
N ILE A 105 12.70 -0.23 21.74
CA ILE A 105 12.08 0.94 22.41
C ILE A 105 12.23 2.19 21.55
N ALA A 106 13.43 2.48 21.05
CA ALA A 106 13.69 3.68 20.26
C ALA A 106 12.89 3.70 18.95
N TYR A 107 12.73 2.55 18.28
CA TYR A 107 11.87 2.45 17.10
C TYR A 107 10.39 2.62 17.46
N LEU A 108 9.93 1.98 18.53
CA LEU A 108 8.54 2.08 18.97
C LEU A 108 8.17 3.49 19.45
N GLU A 109 9.11 4.27 19.97
CA GLU A 109 8.89 5.69 20.28
C GLU A 109 8.59 6.50 19.01
N HIS A 110 9.31 6.28 17.90
CA HIS A 110 8.98 6.94 16.63
C HIS A 110 7.61 6.52 16.09
N VAL A 111 7.26 5.24 16.19
CA VAL A 111 5.91 4.77 15.83
C VAL A 111 4.85 5.42 16.72
N ALA A 112 5.14 5.57 18.01
CA ALA A 112 4.24 6.20 18.97
C ALA A 112 3.98 7.67 18.62
N ASP A 113 5.03 8.44 18.28
CA ASP A 113 4.93 9.84 17.86
C ASP A 113 4.08 9.99 16.60
N TYR A 114 4.31 9.12 15.61
CA TYR A 114 3.50 9.08 14.40
C TYR A 114 2.02 8.73 14.71
N TYR A 115 1.78 7.74 15.55
CA TYR A 115 0.43 7.34 15.93
C TYR A 115 -0.28 8.39 16.80
N ASP A 116 0.44 9.25 17.53
CA ASP A 116 -0.14 10.38 18.25
C ASP A 116 -0.85 11.37 17.32
N VAL A 117 -0.39 11.47 16.08
CA VAL A 117 -0.99 12.32 15.05
C VAL A 117 -2.00 11.56 14.21
N LEU A 118 -1.64 10.36 13.72
CA LEU A 118 -2.49 9.58 12.82
C LEU A 118 -3.79 9.11 13.50
N MET A 119 -3.72 8.60 14.74
CA MET A 119 -4.91 8.04 15.39
C MET A 119 -5.96 9.12 15.72
N LYS A 120 -5.56 10.36 15.93
CA LYS A 120 -6.51 11.48 16.08
C LYS A 120 -7.40 11.68 14.85
N ARG A 121 -6.93 11.26 13.68
CA ARG A 121 -7.66 11.33 12.40
C ARG A 121 -8.45 10.07 12.10
N ILE A 122 -7.95 8.90 12.51
CA ILE A 122 -8.62 7.61 12.27
C ILE A 122 -9.73 7.35 13.27
N VAL A 123 -9.50 7.62 14.55
CA VAL A 123 -10.42 7.29 15.65
C VAL A 123 -11.83 7.91 15.48
N PRO A 124 -12.00 9.17 15.05
CA PRO A 124 -13.33 9.72 14.79
C PRO A 124 -14.13 8.97 13.72
N HIS A 125 -13.44 8.35 12.76
CA HIS A 125 -14.06 7.61 11.66
C HIS A 125 -14.37 6.13 11.98
N GLN A 126 -14.09 5.66 13.18
CA GLN A 126 -14.48 4.31 13.60
C GLN A 126 -16.01 4.13 13.63
N LEU A 127 -16.49 2.95 13.28
CA LEU A 127 -17.91 2.63 13.28
C LEU A 127 -18.56 2.93 14.65
N ASN A 128 -17.86 2.61 15.73
CA ASN A 128 -18.31 2.87 17.10
C ASN A 128 -18.47 4.36 17.44
N ASN A 129 -17.87 5.25 16.65
CA ASN A 129 -17.93 6.70 16.80
C ASN A 129 -18.83 7.36 15.74
N GLY A 130 -19.60 6.56 14.98
CA GLY A 130 -20.48 7.07 13.91
C GLY A 130 -19.82 7.20 12.54
N GLY A 131 -18.57 6.78 12.40
CA GLY A 131 -17.86 6.69 11.12
C GLY A 131 -18.11 5.37 10.38
N ASN A 132 -17.21 5.03 9.48
CA ASN A 132 -17.35 3.86 8.60
C ASN A 132 -16.21 2.83 8.73
N ILE A 133 -15.19 3.05 9.54
CA ILE A 133 -14.09 2.08 9.71
C ILE A 133 -14.58 0.87 10.50
N LEU A 134 -14.55 -0.30 9.84
CA LEU A 134 -14.96 -1.58 10.42
C LEU A 134 -13.88 -2.23 11.27
N MET A 135 -12.64 -2.21 10.79
CA MET A 135 -11.51 -2.90 11.42
C MET A 135 -10.19 -2.28 10.97
N ILE A 136 -9.15 -2.51 11.77
CA ILE A 136 -7.81 -1.94 11.57
C ILE A 136 -6.76 -3.05 11.61
N GLN A 137 -5.82 -3.02 10.66
CA GLN A 137 -4.73 -4.00 10.61
C GLN A 137 -3.61 -3.66 11.59
N ILE A 138 -3.01 -4.70 12.15
CA ILE A 138 -1.76 -4.63 12.91
C ILE A 138 -0.64 -5.06 11.96
N GLU A 139 0.30 -4.15 11.68
CA GLU A 139 1.46 -4.38 10.82
C GLU A 139 1.08 -4.87 9.40
N ASN A 140 1.97 -5.45 8.62
CA ASN A 140 1.66 -6.08 7.34
C ASN A 140 2.60 -7.25 7.03
N GLU A 141 2.00 -8.42 6.75
CA GLU A 141 2.70 -9.65 6.36
C GLU A 141 3.93 -9.94 7.24
N TYR A 142 3.78 -9.68 8.53
CA TYR A 142 4.90 -9.79 9.47
C TYR A 142 5.49 -11.19 9.52
N GLY A 143 4.69 -12.22 9.28
CA GLY A 143 5.13 -13.60 9.23
C GLY A 143 6.11 -13.95 8.11
N SER A 144 6.25 -13.08 7.11
CA SER A 144 7.28 -13.17 6.07
C SER A 144 8.56 -12.41 6.42
N PHE A 145 8.54 -11.60 7.48
CA PHE A 145 9.67 -10.80 7.96
C PHE A 145 10.25 -11.31 9.27
N GLY A 146 9.40 -11.66 10.24
CA GLY A 146 9.80 -12.04 11.58
C GLY A 146 8.73 -12.82 12.35
N GLU A 147 9.00 -13.09 13.62
CA GLU A 147 8.11 -13.85 14.51
C GLU A 147 7.99 -13.24 15.92
N GLU A 148 8.43 -12.00 16.10
CA GLU A 148 8.42 -11.29 17.38
C GLU A 148 7.00 -10.86 17.79
N LYS A 149 6.26 -11.69 18.53
CA LYS A 149 4.89 -11.40 18.99
C LYS A 149 4.81 -10.16 19.87
N GLU A 150 5.85 -9.89 20.66
CA GLU A 150 5.93 -8.72 21.51
C GLU A 150 5.92 -7.41 20.71
N TYR A 151 6.54 -7.41 19.53
CA TYR A 151 6.47 -6.29 18.60
C TYR A 151 5.03 -6.04 18.12
N LEU A 152 4.36 -7.08 17.65
CA LEU A 152 2.97 -6.98 17.20
C LEU A 152 2.03 -6.51 18.33
N ARG A 153 2.23 -7.01 19.55
CA ARG A 153 1.50 -6.56 20.74
C ARG A 153 1.76 -5.09 21.03
N ALA A 154 3.03 -4.65 20.94
CA ALA A 154 3.38 -3.24 21.13
C ALA A 154 2.67 -2.33 20.11
N ILE A 155 2.65 -2.69 18.81
CA ILE A 155 1.93 -1.95 17.77
C ILE A 155 0.44 -1.88 18.09
N ARG A 156 -0.22 -2.99 18.42
CA ARG A 156 -1.62 -3.02 18.85
C ARG A 156 -1.87 -2.09 20.04
N ASP A 157 -1.07 -2.21 21.06
CA ASP A 157 -1.26 -1.49 22.32
C ASP A 157 -1.04 0.02 22.15
N LEU A 158 -0.15 0.44 21.24
CA LEU A 158 0.00 1.83 20.84
C LEU A 158 -1.28 2.40 20.22
N MET A 159 -1.99 1.61 19.39
CA MET A 159 -3.26 2.00 18.79
C MET A 159 -4.40 2.01 19.81
N ILE A 160 -4.48 1.00 20.69
CA ILE A 160 -5.50 0.93 21.76
C ILE A 160 -5.36 2.16 22.70
N LYS A 161 -4.15 2.48 23.13
CA LYS A 161 -3.88 3.65 24.00
C LYS A 161 -4.34 4.97 23.37
N ARG A 162 -4.47 5.02 22.05
CA ARG A 162 -4.90 6.19 21.26
C ARG A 162 -6.36 6.16 20.85
N GLY A 163 -7.14 5.22 21.40
CA GLY A 163 -8.58 5.20 21.26
C GLY A 163 -9.12 4.29 20.15
N VAL A 164 -8.30 3.39 19.58
CA VAL A 164 -8.83 2.38 18.66
C VAL A 164 -9.67 1.35 19.44
N THR A 165 -10.91 1.18 19.01
CA THR A 165 -11.91 0.30 19.64
C THR A 165 -12.58 -0.68 18.67
N VAL A 166 -12.40 -0.49 17.36
CA VAL A 166 -12.86 -1.45 16.35
C VAL A 166 -11.97 -2.69 16.34
N PRO A 167 -12.48 -3.84 15.85
CA PRO A 167 -11.69 -5.06 15.77
C PRO A 167 -10.35 -4.89 15.04
N PHE A 168 -9.32 -5.54 15.56
CA PHE A 168 -8.04 -5.67 14.89
C PHE A 168 -7.96 -6.97 14.08
N PHE A 169 -7.08 -6.97 13.09
CA PHE A 169 -6.71 -8.17 12.34
C PHE A 169 -5.23 -8.16 11.95
N THR A 170 -4.70 -9.35 11.64
CA THR A 170 -3.42 -9.54 10.98
C THR A 170 -3.64 -10.18 9.62
N SER A 171 -2.72 -9.96 8.68
CA SER A 171 -2.79 -10.53 7.33
C SER A 171 -1.43 -11.03 6.88
N ASP A 172 -1.38 -12.31 6.48
CA ASP A 172 -0.17 -13.01 6.07
C ASP A 172 -0.47 -13.97 4.91
N GLY A 173 0.57 -14.53 4.28
CA GLY A 173 0.38 -15.67 3.40
C GLY A 173 -0.34 -16.83 4.13
N PRO A 174 -1.22 -17.58 3.46
CA PRO A 174 -2.12 -18.57 4.11
C PRO A 174 -1.42 -19.87 4.54
N TRP A 175 -0.09 -19.88 4.53
CA TRP A 175 0.71 -21.04 4.92
C TRP A 175 0.91 -21.08 6.43
N ARG A 176 0.90 -22.28 7.00
CA ARG A 176 1.01 -22.48 8.45
C ARG A 176 2.22 -21.76 9.08
N ALA A 177 3.35 -21.71 8.38
CA ALA A 177 4.56 -21.06 8.91
C ALA A 177 4.40 -19.54 9.02
N THR A 178 3.89 -18.87 7.99
CA THR A 178 3.66 -17.42 7.97
C THR A 178 2.53 -17.02 8.91
N LEU A 179 1.44 -17.79 8.94
CA LEU A 179 0.33 -17.58 9.88
C LEU A 179 0.80 -17.71 11.33
N ARG A 180 1.62 -18.72 11.64
CA ARG A 180 2.17 -18.92 12.98
C ARG A 180 3.09 -17.79 13.39
N ALA A 181 3.96 -17.33 12.49
CA ALA A 181 4.91 -16.26 12.76
C ALA A 181 4.23 -14.88 12.86
N GLY A 182 3.35 -14.53 11.92
CA GLY A 182 2.78 -13.17 11.78
C GLY A 182 1.45 -12.93 12.47
N SER A 183 0.65 -13.99 12.75
CA SER A 183 -0.66 -13.78 13.36
C SER A 183 -0.60 -13.53 14.87
N MET A 184 -1.68 -12.96 15.40
CA MET A 184 -1.92 -12.78 16.84
C MET A 184 -3.14 -13.59 17.28
N ILE A 185 -3.28 -14.83 16.79
CA ILE A 185 -4.41 -15.71 17.09
C ILE A 185 -4.53 -16.02 18.58
N GLU A 186 -3.41 -16.10 19.30
CA GLU A 186 -3.33 -16.32 20.74
C GLU A 186 -3.87 -15.13 21.56
N ASP A 187 -3.86 -13.94 20.97
CA ASP A 187 -4.40 -12.71 21.53
C ASP A 187 -5.85 -12.42 21.08
N ASP A 188 -6.55 -13.39 20.50
CA ASP A 188 -7.90 -13.25 19.95
C ASP A 188 -8.05 -12.23 18.83
N ILE A 189 -6.97 -11.95 18.08
CA ILE A 189 -7.00 -11.06 16.92
C ILE A 189 -7.30 -11.86 15.66
N LEU A 190 -8.27 -11.37 14.87
CA LEU A 190 -8.71 -12.01 13.62
C LEU A 190 -7.52 -12.21 12.67
N VAL A 191 -7.41 -13.41 12.13
CA VAL A 191 -6.38 -13.77 11.14
C VAL A 191 -7.00 -13.82 9.76
N THR A 192 -6.39 -13.11 8.81
CA THR A 192 -6.77 -13.11 7.39
C THR A 192 -5.62 -13.62 6.52
N GLY A 193 -5.90 -13.99 5.28
CA GLY A 193 -4.92 -14.54 4.37
C GLY A 193 -4.76 -13.71 3.10
N ASN A 194 -3.54 -13.71 2.52
CA ASN A 194 -3.21 -13.04 1.26
C ASN A 194 -2.90 -14.09 0.19
N PHE A 195 -3.67 -14.12 -0.90
CA PHE A 195 -3.47 -15.03 -2.03
C PHE A 195 -4.29 -14.59 -3.25
N GLY A 196 -3.85 -14.96 -4.47
CA GLY A 196 -4.54 -14.59 -5.72
C GLY A 196 -5.25 -15.75 -6.44
N SER A 197 -5.19 -16.98 -5.89
CA SER A 197 -5.77 -18.17 -6.52
C SER A 197 -5.94 -19.29 -5.50
N LYS A 198 -6.52 -20.44 -5.91
CA LYS A 198 -6.68 -21.66 -5.09
C LYS A 198 -7.35 -21.38 -3.75
N ALA A 199 -8.45 -20.63 -3.77
CA ALA A 199 -9.13 -20.18 -2.56
C ALA A 199 -9.52 -21.33 -1.63
N LYS A 200 -9.99 -22.45 -2.20
CA LYS A 200 -10.36 -23.64 -1.44
C LYS A 200 -9.19 -24.22 -0.63
N ASP A 201 -8.01 -24.34 -1.24
CA ASP A 201 -6.85 -24.90 -0.57
C ASP A 201 -6.31 -23.95 0.51
N ASN A 202 -6.24 -22.65 0.18
CA ASN A 202 -5.75 -21.61 1.08
C ASN A 202 -6.68 -21.44 2.29
N PHE A 203 -7.99 -21.39 2.09
CA PHE A 203 -8.95 -21.35 3.20
C PHE A 203 -8.97 -22.63 4.02
N ASN A 204 -8.74 -23.79 3.42
CA ASN A 204 -8.57 -25.03 4.18
C ASN A 204 -7.33 -25.00 5.06
N SER A 205 -6.22 -24.45 4.57
CA SER A 205 -5.00 -24.23 5.37
C SER A 205 -5.30 -23.32 6.57
N MET A 206 -5.99 -22.19 6.33
CA MET A 206 -6.39 -21.29 7.43
C MET A 206 -7.33 -21.96 8.42
N LYS A 207 -8.33 -22.70 7.97
CA LYS A 207 -9.24 -23.47 8.86
C LYS A 207 -8.50 -24.48 9.72
N GLN A 208 -7.48 -25.18 9.15
CA GLN A 208 -6.65 -26.10 9.91
C GLN A 208 -5.83 -25.36 10.97
N PHE A 209 -5.25 -24.23 10.60
CA PHE A 209 -4.51 -23.38 11.53
C PHE A 209 -5.42 -22.86 12.67
N PHE A 210 -6.64 -22.40 12.36
CA PHE A 210 -7.60 -21.95 13.39
C PHE A 210 -7.96 -23.07 14.38
N LYS A 211 -8.11 -24.29 13.90
CA LYS A 211 -8.41 -25.46 14.74
C LYS A 211 -7.30 -25.79 15.75
N GLU A 212 -6.04 -25.48 15.42
CA GLU A 212 -4.92 -25.66 16.35
C GLU A 212 -5.06 -24.79 17.62
N TYR A 213 -5.87 -23.72 17.54
CA TYR A 213 -6.14 -22.76 18.61
C TYR A 213 -7.61 -22.75 19.07
N ASP A 214 -8.37 -23.79 18.75
CA ASP A 214 -9.80 -23.93 19.08
C ASP A 214 -10.66 -22.75 18.56
N LYS A 215 -10.28 -22.16 17.41
CA LYS A 215 -11.01 -21.06 16.77
C LYS A 215 -11.87 -21.55 15.61
N ASN A 216 -13.07 -20.96 15.50
CA ASN A 216 -13.97 -21.12 14.37
C ASN A 216 -14.36 -19.73 13.83
N TRP A 217 -13.38 -19.05 13.25
CA TRP A 217 -13.55 -17.69 12.77
C TRP A 217 -14.00 -17.62 11.31
N PRO A 218 -14.64 -16.50 10.92
CA PRO A 218 -14.94 -16.25 9.51
C PRO A 218 -13.65 -16.18 8.70
N LEU A 219 -13.72 -16.64 7.47
CA LEU A 219 -12.61 -16.58 6.53
C LEU A 219 -12.63 -15.28 5.77
N MET A 220 -11.46 -14.71 5.55
CA MET A 220 -11.27 -13.53 4.71
C MET A 220 -9.96 -13.60 3.95
N CYS A 221 -10.02 -13.36 2.65
CA CYS A 221 -8.86 -13.04 1.84
C CYS A 221 -8.67 -11.52 1.86
N MET A 222 -7.62 -11.04 2.56
CA MET A 222 -7.40 -9.62 2.75
C MET A 222 -6.65 -8.97 1.59
N GLU A 223 -5.88 -9.74 0.86
CA GLU A 223 -5.34 -9.35 -0.43
C GLU A 223 -5.61 -10.47 -1.43
N PHE A 224 -6.67 -10.30 -2.20
CA PHE A 224 -6.89 -11.18 -3.34
C PHE A 224 -6.22 -10.56 -4.58
N TRP A 225 -5.06 -11.06 -4.95
CA TRP A 225 -4.26 -10.51 -6.04
C TRP A 225 -4.93 -10.77 -7.38
N ASP A 226 -5.63 -9.78 -7.89
CA ASP A 226 -6.41 -9.82 -9.13
C ASP A 226 -5.59 -9.45 -10.39
N GLY A 227 -4.37 -9.03 -10.18
CA GLY A 227 -3.34 -8.71 -11.15
C GLY A 227 -1.97 -8.83 -10.51
N TRP A 228 -1.04 -8.00 -10.93
CA TRP A 228 0.29 -7.90 -10.35
C TRP A 228 0.96 -6.57 -10.70
N PHE A 229 1.92 -6.15 -9.89
CA PHE A 229 2.75 -4.99 -10.16
C PHE A 229 3.80 -5.30 -11.26
N ASN A 230 4.26 -4.26 -11.94
CA ASN A 230 5.17 -4.37 -13.06
C ASN A 230 6.52 -3.72 -12.74
N ARG A 231 7.59 -4.27 -13.32
CA ARG A 231 8.95 -3.82 -13.15
C ARG A 231 9.54 -3.30 -14.45
N TRP A 232 10.53 -2.45 -14.34
CA TRP A 232 11.29 -2.01 -15.50
C TRP A 232 11.91 -3.18 -16.26
N LYS A 233 11.79 -3.16 -17.60
CA LYS A 233 12.31 -4.16 -18.53
C LYS A 233 11.67 -5.55 -18.44
N GLU A 234 10.65 -5.74 -17.63
CA GLU A 234 9.86 -6.97 -17.61
C GLU A 234 8.57 -6.79 -18.43
N PRO A 235 8.00 -7.87 -19.01
CA PRO A 235 6.70 -7.81 -19.66
C PRO A 235 5.61 -7.37 -18.68
N ILE A 236 4.62 -6.62 -19.19
CA ILE A 236 3.44 -6.25 -18.40
C ILE A 236 2.62 -7.51 -18.10
N ILE A 237 2.37 -7.76 -16.83
CA ILE A 237 1.63 -8.92 -16.36
C ILE A 237 0.14 -8.72 -16.65
N GLN A 238 -0.47 -9.74 -17.22
CA GLN A 238 -1.89 -9.76 -17.56
C GLN A 238 -2.54 -10.97 -16.90
N ARG A 239 -3.74 -10.81 -16.38
CA ARG A 239 -4.58 -11.89 -15.85
C ARG A 239 -5.89 -11.92 -16.63
N ASP A 240 -6.32 -13.11 -17.06
CA ASP A 240 -7.55 -13.27 -17.83
C ASP A 240 -8.79 -12.85 -17.02
N PRO A 241 -9.70 -12.04 -17.57
CA PRO A 241 -10.87 -11.55 -16.86
C PRO A 241 -11.85 -12.64 -16.41
N GLN A 242 -12.02 -13.69 -17.20
CA GLN A 242 -12.96 -14.77 -16.88
C GLN A 242 -12.37 -15.69 -15.81
N GLU A 243 -11.08 -16.01 -15.91
CA GLU A 243 -10.36 -16.77 -14.89
C GLU A 243 -10.39 -16.02 -13.54
N LEU A 244 -10.19 -14.70 -13.56
CA LEU A 244 -10.31 -13.88 -12.37
C LEU A 244 -11.72 -13.96 -11.75
N ALA A 245 -12.76 -13.83 -12.57
CA ALA A 245 -14.14 -13.88 -12.10
C ALA A 245 -14.47 -15.22 -11.41
N GLU A 246 -14.04 -16.35 -12.00
CA GLU A 246 -14.21 -17.67 -11.38
C GLU A 246 -13.40 -17.81 -10.07
N ALA A 247 -12.18 -17.30 -10.04
CA ALA A 247 -11.35 -17.34 -8.83
C ALA A 247 -11.94 -16.49 -7.69
N VAL A 248 -12.51 -15.32 -7.99
CA VAL A 248 -13.24 -14.48 -7.02
C VAL A 248 -14.50 -15.18 -6.53
N LYS A 249 -15.25 -15.85 -7.41
CA LYS A 249 -16.41 -16.65 -7.02
C LYS A 249 -16.04 -17.74 -6.01
N GLU A 250 -14.93 -18.46 -6.25
CA GLU A 250 -14.43 -19.50 -5.33
C GLU A 250 -14.16 -18.94 -3.91
N VAL A 251 -13.63 -17.70 -3.81
CA VAL A 251 -13.46 -17.00 -2.52
C VAL A 251 -14.82 -16.68 -1.90
N LEU A 252 -15.74 -16.11 -2.67
CA LEU A 252 -17.05 -15.68 -2.18
C LEU A 252 -17.94 -16.84 -1.71
N GLU A 253 -17.75 -18.03 -2.22
CA GLU A 253 -18.44 -19.23 -1.76
C GLU A 253 -18.06 -19.61 -0.30
N GLN A 254 -16.90 -19.19 0.17
CA GLN A 254 -16.34 -19.62 1.44
C GLN A 254 -16.14 -18.49 2.46
N GLY A 255 -15.95 -17.25 2.02
CA GLY A 255 -15.57 -16.16 2.92
C GLY A 255 -15.79 -14.78 2.34
N SER A 256 -15.14 -13.81 2.98
CA SER A 256 -15.05 -12.41 2.57
C SER A 256 -13.82 -12.18 1.70
N ILE A 257 -13.83 -11.09 0.94
CA ILE A 257 -12.77 -10.74 0.00
C ILE A 257 -12.43 -9.25 0.10
N ASN A 258 -11.15 -8.94 -0.11
CA ASN A 258 -10.67 -7.62 -0.53
C ASN A 258 -9.88 -7.79 -1.82
N LEU A 259 -10.35 -7.23 -2.92
CA LEU A 259 -9.62 -7.22 -4.19
C LEU A 259 -8.39 -6.32 -4.06
N TYR A 260 -7.25 -6.84 -4.33
CA TYR A 260 -6.00 -6.12 -4.34
C TYR A 260 -5.38 -6.16 -5.75
N MET A 261 -5.45 -5.09 -6.50
CA MET A 261 -6.07 -3.75 -6.28
C MET A 261 -7.42 -3.67 -6.97
N PHE A 262 -8.39 -2.92 -6.41
CA PHE A 262 -9.58 -2.53 -7.17
C PHE A 262 -9.28 -1.37 -8.12
N HIS A 263 -8.51 -0.38 -7.66
CA HIS A 263 -7.92 0.69 -8.46
C HIS A 263 -6.47 0.89 -8.02
N GLY A 264 -5.55 0.51 -8.85
CA GLY A 264 -4.12 0.59 -8.54
C GLY A 264 -3.60 2.02 -8.48
N GLY A 265 -3.86 2.80 -9.51
CA GLY A 265 -3.44 4.20 -9.61
C GLY A 265 -1.96 4.37 -9.98
N THR A 266 -1.36 5.44 -9.50
CA THR A 266 -0.03 5.91 -9.92
C THR A 266 0.89 6.12 -8.70
N ASN A 267 2.12 5.62 -8.77
CA ASN A 267 3.17 5.95 -7.82
C ASN A 267 3.74 7.33 -8.17
N PHE A 268 3.12 8.40 -7.66
CA PHE A 268 3.51 9.76 -7.98
C PHE A 268 4.93 10.09 -7.49
N GLY A 269 5.63 10.91 -8.26
CA GLY A 269 6.98 11.34 -7.94
C GLY A 269 7.98 10.18 -7.99
N PHE A 270 8.63 9.91 -6.86
CA PHE A 270 9.65 8.87 -6.71
C PHE A 270 9.19 7.74 -5.76
N MET A 271 7.87 7.54 -5.64
CA MET A 271 7.30 6.62 -4.65
C MET A 271 7.13 5.18 -5.15
N ASN A 272 7.52 4.88 -6.38
CA ASN A 272 7.59 3.49 -6.85
C ASN A 272 8.70 2.73 -6.09
N GLY A 273 8.33 1.63 -5.49
CA GLY A 273 9.25 0.79 -4.72
C GLY A 273 10.22 0.00 -5.58
N CYS A 274 11.06 -0.78 -4.92
CA CYS A 274 12.03 -1.67 -5.55
C CYS A 274 11.97 -3.04 -4.88
N SER A 275 11.79 -4.09 -5.68
CA SER A 275 11.99 -5.46 -5.21
C SER A 275 13.48 -5.83 -5.33
N ALA A 276 13.89 -6.87 -4.62
CA ALA A 276 15.24 -7.43 -4.75
C ALA A 276 15.19 -8.91 -5.14
N ARG A 277 16.13 -9.33 -5.97
CA ARG A 277 16.35 -10.75 -6.28
C ARG A 277 17.83 -11.07 -6.02
N GLY A 278 18.13 -11.48 -4.80
CA GLY A 278 19.49 -11.57 -4.31
C GLY A 278 20.14 -10.19 -4.23
N VAL A 279 21.16 -9.95 -5.06
CA VAL A 279 21.88 -8.66 -5.14
C VAL A 279 21.37 -7.74 -6.26
N ILE A 280 20.33 -8.14 -6.98
CA ILE A 280 19.79 -7.40 -8.12
C ILE A 280 18.56 -6.62 -7.66
N ASP A 281 18.60 -5.31 -7.83
CA ASP A 281 17.47 -4.42 -7.62
C ASP A 281 16.53 -4.48 -8.82
N LEU A 282 15.23 -4.58 -8.54
CA LEU A 282 14.15 -4.72 -9.53
C LEU A 282 13.14 -3.59 -9.33
N PRO A 283 13.45 -2.37 -9.79
CA PRO A 283 12.57 -1.22 -9.57
C PRO A 283 11.24 -1.40 -10.30
N GLN A 284 10.15 -1.04 -9.61
CA GLN A 284 8.83 -0.95 -10.19
C GLN A 284 8.72 0.27 -11.11
N ILE A 285 7.74 0.22 -12.01
CA ILE A 285 7.40 1.36 -12.86
C ILE A 285 6.49 2.34 -12.10
N THR A 286 6.35 3.57 -12.63
CA THR A 286 5.51 4.62 -12.03
C THR A 286 4.04 4.21 -12.00
N SER A 287 3.52 3.56 -13.06
CA SER A 287 2.15 3.05 -13.07
C SER A 287 1.98 1.91 -12.08
N TYR A 288 1.00 2.03 -11.21
CA TYR A 288 0.52 0.93 -10.36
C TYR A 288 -0.83 0.43 -10.85
N ASP A 289 -1.03 0.42 -12.18
CA ASP A 289 -2.26 -0.08 -12.81
C ASP A 289 -2.68 -1.46 -12.28
N TYR A 290 -1.70 -2.33 -12.00
CA TYR A 290 -1.86 -3.66 -11.41
C TYR A 290 -2.67 -4.63 -12.28
N GLY A 291 -3.19 -4.17 -13.42
CA GLY A 291 -4.21 -4.87 -14.18
C GLY A 291 -5.52 -5.00 -13.39
N ALA A 292 -5.86 -3.98 -12.61
CA ALA A 292 -7.00 -3.94 -11.71
C ALA A 292 -8.36 -3.87 -12.47
N PRO A 293 -9.50 -4.07 -11.77
CA PRO A 293 -10.83 -3.87 -12.35
C PRO A 293 -11.08 -2.45 -12.87
N LEU A 294 -10.49 -1.42 -12.25
CA LEU A 294 -10.41 -0.08 -12.81
C LEU A 294 -9.02 0.16 -13.39
N ASP A 295 -8.95 0.77 -14.57
CA ASP A 295 -7.68 1.21 -15.14
C ASP A 295 -7.05 2.38 -14.34
N GLU A 296 -5.83 2.80 -14.70
CA GLU A 296 -5.13 3.88 -13.99
C GLU A 296 -5.89 5.20 -13.98
N GLN A 297 -6.83 5.43 -14.91
CA GLN A 297 -7.73 6.60 -14.94
C GLN A 297 -8.97 6.41 -14.06
N GLY A 298 -9.23 5.20 -13.58
CA GLY A 298 -10.42 4.82 -12.81
C GLY A 298 -11.60 4.36 -13.65
N ASN A 299 -11.42 4.06 -14.94
CA ASN A 299 -12.48 3.55 -15.80
C ASN A 299 -12.60 2.02 -15.71
N PRO A 300 -13.81 1.45 -15.77
CA PRO A 300 -14.04 0.02 -15.79
C PRO A 300 -13.35 -0.70 -16.93
N THR A 301 -12.61 -1.76 -16.61
CA THR A 301 -11.93 -2.66 -17.56
C THR A 301 -12.78 -3.89 -17.89
N GLU A 302 -12.29 -4.76 -18.78
CA GLU A 302 -12.92 -6.06 -19.03
C GLU A 302 -13.04 -6.91 -17.75
N LYS A 303 -12.08 -6.80 -16.82
CA LYS A 303 -12.15 -7.48 -15.52
C LYS A 303 -13.31 -6.99 -14.68
N TYR A 304 -13.56 -5.68 -14.66
CA TYR A 304 -14.72 -5.11 -13.98
C TYR A 304 -16.02 -5.72 -14.50
N TYR A 305 -16.19 -5.78 -15.81
CA TYR A 305 -17.41 -6.32 -16.41
C TYR A 305 -17.53 -7.84 -16.24
N ALA A 306 -16.43 -8.59 -16.24
CA ALA A 306 -16.44 -10.02 -15.92
C ALA A 306 -16.88 -10.26 -14.48
N LEU A 307 -16.34 -9.50 -13.51
CA LEU A 307 -16.76 -9.55 -12.11
C LEU A 307 -18.23 -9.14 -11.94
N ARG A 308 -18.65 -8.07 -12.62
CA ARG A 308 -20.05 -7.59 -12.60
C ARG A 308 -21.00 -8.69 -13.06
N LYS A 309 -20.68 -9.35 -14.16
CA LYS A 309 -21.47 -10.47 -14.68
C LYS A 309 -21.50 -11.64 -13.71
N MET A 310 -20.37 -12.05 -13.19
CA MET A 310 -20.26 -13.14 -12.22
C MET A 310 -21.13 -12.89 -10.98
N ILE A 311 -21.06 -11.66 -10.42
CA ILE A 311 -21.88 -11.26 -9.26
C ILE A 311 -23.36 -11.29 -9.62
N HIS A 312 -23.76 -10.70 -10.74
CA HIS A 312 -25.15 -10.72 -11.22
C HIS A 312 -25.72 -12.14 -11.32
N ASP A 313 -24.95 -13.06 -11.91
CA ASP A 313 -25.41 -14.41 -12.21
C ASP A 313 -25.47 -15.33 -10.97
N ASN A 314 -24.62 -15.08 -9.96
CA ASN A 314 -24.47 -15.98 -8.81
C ASN A 314 -24.96 -15.39 -7.48
N TYR A 315 -25.09 -14.06 -7.37
CA TYR A 315 -25.45 -13.33 -6.13
C TYR A 315 -26.51 -12.25 -6.42
N PRO A 316 -27.72 -12.62 -6.86
CA PRO A 316 -28.76 -11.67 -7.29
C PRO A 316 -29.24 -10.73 -6.18
N GLU A 317 -28.96 -11.06 -4.92
CA GLU A 317 -29.26 -10.21 -3.76
C GLU A 317 -28.33 -9.00 -3.67
N ILE A 318 -27.17 -9.02 -4.31
CA ILE A 318 -26.21 -7.92 -4.34
C ILE A 318 -26.69 -6.89 -5.37
N LYS A 319 -27.04 -5.71 -4.88
CA LYS A 319 -27.46 -4.61 -5.75
C LYS A 319 -26.27 -4.00 -6.47
N GLN A 320 -26.33 -3.99 -7.77
CA GLN A 320 -25.36 -3.30 -8.64
C GLN A 320 -25.95 -2.01 -9.20
N LEU A 321 -25.09 -1.04 -9.44
CA LEU A 321 -25.43 0.23 -10.13
C LEU A 321 -24.69 0.27 -11.47
N ASP A 322 -25.07 1.21 -12.32
CA ASP A 322 -24.31 1.44 -13.54
C ASP A 322 -23.00 2.16 -13.23
N PRO A 323 -21.88 1.68 -13.75
CA PRO A 323 -20.61 2.35 -13.54
C PRO A 323 -20.55 3.68 -14.30
N VAL A 324 -19.74 4.59 -13.76
CA VAL A 324 -19.46 5.88 -14.41
C VAL A 324 -18.14 5.81 -15.14
N ILE A 325 -18.13 6.30 -16.37
CA ILE A 325 -16.94 6.33 -17.24
C ILE A 325 -16.54 7.79 -17.45
N LYS A 326 -15.28 8.10 -17.18
CA LYS A 326 -14.69 9.42 -17.48
C LYS A 326 -14.31 9.49 -18.96
N PRO A 327 -14.55 10.66 -19.61
CA PRO A 327 -14.09 10.84 -20.97
C PRO A 327 -12.56 10.85 -21.04
N THR A 328 -12.03 10.30 -22.11
CA THR A 328 -10.60 10.40 -22.43
C THR A 328 -10.34 11.63 -23.28
N ILE A 329 -9.20 12.29 -23.03
CA ILE A 329 -8.76 13.41 -23.88
C ILE A 329 -8.11 12.87 -25.17
N GLU A 330 -8.36 13.55 -26.28
CA GLU A 330 -7.70 13.26 -27.54
C GLU A 330 -6.18 13.48 -27.44
N LYS A 331 -5.42 12.63 -28.13
CA LYS A 331 -3.97 12.83 -28.25
C LYS A 331 -3.69 14.13 -28.97
N LYS A 332 -2.96 15.03 -28.30
CA LYS A 332 -2.54 16.32 -28.89
C LYS A 332 -1.02 16.39 -28.98
N LYS A 333 -0.53 16.89 -30.11
CA LYS A 333 0.87 17.22 -30.27
C LYS A 333 1.11 18.60 -29.68
N ILE A 334 1.96 18.68 -28.64
CA ILE A 334 2.31 19.94 -27.97
C ILE A 334 3.76 20.27 -28.35
N SER A 335 3.98 21.49 -28.79
CA SER A 335 5.35 22.01 -29.04
C SER A 335 5.86 22.65 -27.76
N LEU A 336 7.00 22.17 -27.28
CA LEU A 336 7.70 22.77 -26.14
C LEU A 336 8.45 24.02 -26.62
N THR A 337 8.11 25.18 -26.07
CA THR A 337 8.68 26.48 -26.48
C THR A 337 9.82 26.95 -25.58
N ASN A 338 9.83 26.48 -24.32
CA ASN A 338 10.83 26.87 -23.33
C ASN A 338 11.65 25.66 -22.89
N LYS A 339 12.95 25.88 -22.70
CA LYS A 339 13.87 24.90 -22.13
C LYS A 339 14.91 25.58 -21.26
N VAL A 340 15.40 24.90 -20.25
CA VAL A 340 16.48 25.35 -19.39
C VAL A 340 17.44 24.19 -19.14
N SER A 341 18.74 24.47 -19.06
CA SER A 341 19.73 23.47 -18.68
C SER A 341 19.72 23.25 -17.17
N LEU A 342 19.58 21.99 -16.73
CA LEU A 342 19.70 21.64 -15.32
C LEU A 342 21.02 22.15 -14.72
N PHE A 343 22.14 21.90 -15.40
CA PHE A 343 23.47 22.33 -14.93
C PHE A 343 23.61 23.84 -14.82
N ALA A 344 22.95 24.61 -15.69
CA ALA A 344 23.01 26.08 -15.67
C ALA A 344 22.14 26.66 -14.52
N THR A 345 21.25 25.86 -13.93
CA THR A 345 20.34 26.33 -12.87
C THR A 345 20.67 25.75 -11.49
N LEU A 346 21.69 24.91 -11.37
CA LEU A 346 22.04 24.23 -10.12
C LEU A 346 22.15 25.19 -8.92
N ASP A 347 22.84 26.31 -9.06
CA ASP A 347 23.04 27.27 -7.98
C ASP A 347 21.75 28.02 -7.57
N THR A 348 20.70 27.92 -8.40
CA THR A 348 19.38 28.48 -8.11
C THR A 348 18.46 27.48 -7.39
N ILE A 349 18.55 26.19 -7.77
CA ILE A 349 17.63 25.15 -7.28
C ILE A 349 18.20 24.32 -6.14
N SER A 350 19.50 24.42 -5.86
CA SER A 350 20.18 23.61 -4.84
C SER A 350 21.27 24.41 -4.13
N GLN A 351 21.49 24.11 -2.85
CA GLN A 351 22.63 24.61 -2.09
C GLN A 351 23.68 23.50 -1.95
N PRO A 352 24.92 23.71 -2.39
CA PRO A 352 25.95 22.68 -2.33
C PRO A 352 26.37 22.40 -0.87
N VAL A 353 26.52 21.12 -0.56
CA VAL A 353 27.09 20.67 0.72
C VAL A 353 28.49 20.13 0.45
N GLN A 354 29.50 20.72 1.09
CA GLN A 354 30.88 20.26 0.96
C GLN A 354 31.21 19.23 2.05
N SER A 355 31.76 18.09 1.66
CA SER A 355 32.23 17.05 2.58
C SER A 355 33.47 16.33 2.04
N LYS A 356 34.20 15.66 2.93
CA LYS A 356 35.37 14.87 2.56
C LYS A 356 35.03 13.62 1.75
N TYR A 357 33.87 13.03 2.03
CA TYR A 357 33.35 11.83 1.38
C TYR A 357 31.93 12.08 0.87
N PRO A 358 31.49 11.38 -0.18
CA PRO A 358 30.11 11.44 -0.62
C PRO A 358 29.17 11.10 0.55
N LYS A 359 28.11 11.88 0.68
CA LYS A 359 27.02 11.62 1.65
C LYS A 359 25.85 11.00 0.94
N THR A 360 25.08 10.15 1.65
CA THR A 360 23.82 9.61 1.14
C THR A 360 22.71 10.66 1.13
N MET A 361 21.60 10.38 0.44
CA MET A 361 20.43 11.25 0.46
C MET A 361 19.91 11.43 1.88
N GLU A 362 19.83 10.35 2.63
CA GLU A 362 19.33 10.35 4.02
C GLU A 362 20.20 11.22 4.94
N GLU A 363 21.55 11.14 4.80
CA GLU A 363 22.47 11.98 5.58
C GLU A 363 22.31 13.47 5.25
N LEU A 364 21.82 13.80 4.04
CA LEU A 364 21.53 15.17 3.60
C LEU A 364 20.09 15.60 3.95
N GLY A 365 19.27 14.72 4.52
CA GLY A 365 17.88 14.99 4.80
C GLY A 365 16.98 15.02 3.56
N GLN A 366 17.45 14.45 2.44
CA GLN A 366 16.68 14.35 1.20
C GLN A 366 15.98 12.99 1.13
N ASN A 367 14.66 12.99 0.96
CA ASN A 367 13.88 11.75 0.94
C ASN A 367 13.71 11.20 -0.46
N THR A 368 13.72 12.06 -1.49
CA THR A 368 13.40 11.69 -2.88
C THR A 368 14.15 12.59 -3.87
N GLY A 369 14.18 12.20 -5.13
CA GLY A 369 14.71 13.02 -6.22
C GLY A 369 16.10 12.59 -6.67
N TYR A 370 16.94 13.56 -6.95
CA TYR A 370 18.29 13.34 -7.49
C TYR A 370 19.34 14.00 -6.61
N LEU A 371 20.50 13.37 -6.51
CA LEU A 371 21.69 13.91 -5.86
C LEU A 371 22.83 13.99 -6.87
N LEU A 372 23.41 15.19 -7.03
CA LEU A 372 24.56 15.40 -7.89
C LEU A 372 25.84 15.46 -7.05
N TYR A 373 26.75 14.54 -7.27
CA TYR A 373 28.10 14.59 -6.71
C TYR A 373 29.04 15.28 -7.70
N ARG A 374 29.87 16.20 -7.18
CA ARG A 374 30.89 16.91 -7.96
C ARG A 374 32.19 16.98 -7.17
N THR A 375 33.29 16.62 -7.83
CA THR A 375 34.64 16.73 -7.24
C THR A 375 35.63 17.24 -8.29
N MET A 376 36.75 17.74 -7.82
CA MET A 376 37.89 18.06 -8.64
C MET A 376 38.96 17.00 -8.44
N ILE A 377 39.51 16.52 -9.53
CA ILE A 377 40.60 15.55 -9.51
C ILE A 377 41.76 16.12 -10.33
N GLU A 378 43.01 15.84 -9.91
CA GLU A 378 44.18 16.03 -10.72
C GLU A 378 44.35 14.76 -11.55
N ARG A 379 44.59 14.93 -12.86
CA ARG A 379 44.70 13.81 -13.77
C ARG A 379 46.17 13.39 -13.86
N ASP A 380 46.44 12.18 -13.35
CA ASP A 380 47.80 11.63 -13.32
C ASP A 380 48.08 10.62 -14.45
N ALA A 381 47.06 10.18 -15.20
CA ALA A 381 47.16 9.19 -16.27
C ALA A 381 46.29 9.55 -17.48
N GLU A 382 46.54 8.92 -18.63
CA GLU A 382 45.73 9.09 -19.84
C GLU A 382 44.33 8.49 -19.67
N GLU A 383 44.21 7.37 -18.90
CA GLU A 383 42.95 6.74 -18.55
C GLU A 383 42.83 6.58 -17.02
N GLU A 384 41.72 7.02 -16.50
CA GLU A 384 41.34 6.85 -15.09
C GLU A 384 39.97 6.20 -14.98
N ARG A 385 39.79 5.33 -13.99
CA ARG A 385 38.52 4.66 -13.75
C ARG A 385 37.85 5.27 -12.54
N LEU A 386 36.65 5.86 -12.76
CA LEU A 386 35.72 6.18 -11.68
C LEU A 386 35.06 4.89 -11.20
N ARG A 387 35.09 4.64 -9.89
CA ARG A 387 34.37 3.56 -9.27
C ARG A 387 33.45 4.12 -8.18
N VAL A 388 32.17 3.86 -8.31
CA VAL A 388 31.17 4.12 -7.28
C VAL A 388 31.07 2.86 -6.44
N ILE A 389 31.36 2.97 -5.13
CA ILE A 389 31.28 1.88 -4.18
C ILE A 389 29.93 2.00 -3.47
N ASP A 390 29.22 0.86 -3.34
CA ASP A 390 27.91 0.78 -2.69
C ASP A 390 26.84 1.73 -3.26
N GLY A 391 27.01 2.10 -4.55
CA GLY A 391 25.95 2.80 -5.27
C GLY A 391 24.71 1.92 -5.34
N ARG A 392 23.57 2.50 -4.97
CA ARG A 392 22.24 1.89 -5.05
C ARG A 392 21.37 2.69 -6.01
N ASP A 393 20.18 2.19 -6.29
CA ASP A 393 19.24 2.77 -7.22
C ASP A 393 19.85 2.94 -8.63
N ARG A 394 19.85 4.15 -9.15
CA ARG A 394 20.41 4.48 -10.46
C ARG A 394 21.55 5.50 -10.30
N SER A 395 22.73 5.03 -10.26
CA SER A 395 23.95 5.82 -10.23
C SER A 395 24.66 5.81 -11.60
#